data_78be9f66c5fa17224cd90367e31f8b65
#
_entry.id   78be9f66c5fa17224cd90367e31f8b65
#
_cell.length_a   1.000
_cell.length_b   1.000
_cell.length_c   1.000
_cell.angle_alpha   90.00
_cell.angle_beta   90.00
_cell.angle_gamma   90.00
#
_symmetry.space_group_name_H-M   'P 1'
#
loop_
_entity.id
_entity.type
_entity.pdbx_description
1 polymer ?
#
loop_
_entity_poly.entity_id
_entity_poly.type
_entity_poly.pdbx_seq_one_letter_code
_entity_poly.pdbx_strand_id
1 'polypeptide(L)'
;AESVAEGRGKAQAETLKKTKKDPTARILDKAGNETVISASQLKKGDVVLVEAGELIPNDGEVIEGIASVDESAITGESAPVTREAGGDFSSVTGGTTVVSDWLKIRITSEPGQSFLDKMISLVEGASRQKTPNEIALNTLLVSLTIIFLIVVVTLHCFADYSQTRIPISTLIALLVCLIPTTIGGLLSAIGIAGMDRVTRFNVIAMSGKAVEACGDVDTMILDKTGTIT
;
A
#
# COMPACT_ATOMS: atom_id res chain seq x y z
N ALA A 1 -12.78 -13.70 2.47
CA ALA A 1 -11.31 -13.69 2.38
C ALA A 1 -10.80 -12.33 1.89
N GLU A 2 -11.35 -11.77 0.82
CA GLU A 2 -11.00 -10.43 0.30
C GLU A 2 -11.14 -9.33 1.35
N SER A 3 -12.27 -9.29 2.05
CA SER A 3 -12.54 -8.27 3.09
C SER A 3 -11.58 -8.36 4.30
N VAL A 4 -11.00 -9.52 4.57
CA VAL A 4 -10.01 -9.69 5.65
C VAL A 4 -8.64 -9.15 5.24
N ALA A 5 -8.25 -9.34 3.98
CA ALA A 5 -6.98 -8.79 3.45
C ALA A 5 -7.03 -7.26 3.34
N GLU A 6 -8.15 -6.70 2.85
CA GLU A 6 -8.39 -5.26 2.83
C GLU A 6 -8.47 -4.67 4.25
N GLY A 7 -9.08 -5.40 5.20
CA GLY A 7 -9.16 -4.99 6.59
C GLY A 7 -7.77 -4.89 7.26
N ARG A 8 -6.82 -5.74 6.90
CA ARG A 8 -5.45 -5.67 7.43
C ARG A 8 -4.67 -4.49 6.86
N GLY A 9 -4.80 -4.20 5.57
CA GLY A 9 -4.19 -3.01 4.96
C GLY A 9 -4.71 -1.72 5.59
N LYS A 10 -6.04 -1.62 5.79
CA LYS A 10 -6.66 -0.49 6.50
C LYS A 10 -6.19 -0.39 7.95
N ALA A 11 -6.05 -1.50 8.67
CA ALA A 11 -5.56 -1.51 10.05
C ALA A 11 -4.10 -1.03 10.15
N GLN A 12 -3.24 -1.36 9.19
CA GLN A 12 -1.87 -0.82 9.11
C GLN A 12 -1.87 0.68 8.82
N ALA A 13 -2.69 1.15 7.87
CA ALA A 13 -2.85 2.57 7.59
C ALA A 13 -3.41 3.33 8.81
N GLU A 14 -4.36 2.75 9.55
CA GLU A 14 -4.86 3.33 10.81
C GLU A 14 -3.78 3.37 11.90
N THR A 15 -2.90 2.38 11.97
CA THR A 15 -1.78 2.39 12.93
C THR A 15 -0.81 3.50 12.59
N LEU A 16 -0.46 3.67 11.31
CA LEU A 16 0.37 4.79 10.83
C LEU A 16 -0.32 6.15 11.09
N LYS A 17 -1.63 6.24 10.88
CA LYS A 17 -2.41 7.46 11.21
C LYS A 17 -2.44 7.74 12.71
N LYS A 18 -2.51 6.73 13.56
CA LYS A 18 -2.45 6.90 15.02
C LYS A 18 -1.06 7.34 15.51
N THR A 19 -0.01 6.94 14.80
CA THR A 19 1.37 7.41 15.05
C THR A 19 1.53 8.87 14.61
N LYS A 20 0.74 9.32 13.63
CA LYS A 20 0.60 10.72 13.27
C LYS A 20 -0.28 11.44 14.32
N LYS A 21 0.27 11.61 15.54
CA LYS A 21 -0.26 12.64 16.44
C LYS A 21 -0.07 13.97 15.72
N ASP A 22 -1.09 14.84 15.71
CA ASP A 22 -0.89 16.22 15.29
C ASP A 22 0.06 16.87 16.30
N PRO A 23 1.38 16.92 16.04
CA PRO A 23 2.30 17.55 16.96
C PRO A 23 2.02 19.05 16.95
N THR A 24 2.20 19.68 18.08
CA THR A 24 2.27 21.13 18.16
C THR A 24 3.63 21.58 17.62
N ALA A 25 3.63 22.62 16.81
CA ALA A 25 4.84 23.21 16.24
C ALA A 25 5.05 24.60 16.82
N ARG A 26 6.29 24.93 17.19
CA ARG A 26 6.69 26.28 17.60
C ARG A 26 7.23 27.01 16.39
N ILE A 27 6.40 27.90 15.83
CA ILE A 27 6.82 28.79 14.72
C ILE A 27 7.59 29.96 15.30
N LEU A 28 8.68 30.29 14.63
CA LEU A 28 9.45 31.51 14.86
C LEU A 28 9.05 32.59 13.86
N ASP A 29 8.55 33.71 14.37
CA ASP A 29 8.33 34.91 13.55
C ASP A 29 9.68 35.59 13.21
N LYS A 30 9.69 36.46 12.22
CA LYS A 30 10.87 37.26 11.82
C LYS A 30 11.46 38.09 12.95
N ALA A 31 10.66 38.37 13.98
CA ALA A 31 11.09 39.04 15.20
C ALA A 31 11.66 38.10 16.28
N GLY A 32 11.67 36.76 16.05
CA GLY A 32 12.12 35.76 17.00
C GLY A 32 11.08 35.38 18.06
N ASN A 33 9.83 35.82 17.92
CA ASN A 33 8.77 35.41 18.85
C ASN A 33 8.28 33.99 18.49
N GLU A 34 8.08 33.17 19.53
CA GLU A 34 7.55 31.81 19.39
C GLU A 34 6.03 31.83 19.46
N THR A 35 5.40 31.14 18.51
CA THR A 35 3.96 30.89 18.51
C THR A 35 3.70 29.40 18.35
N VAL A 36 2.90 28.83 19.24
CA VAL A 36 2.55 27.40 19.16
C VAL A 36 1.30 27.21 18.31
N ILE A 37 1.42 26.41 17.27
CA ILE A 37 0.29 26.05 16.40
C ILE A 37 0.23 24.53 16.20
N SER A 38 -0.85 24.03 15.61
CA SER A 38 -0.92 22.64 15.13
C SER A 38 -0.06 22.46 13.88
N ALA A 39 0.66 21.34 13.78
CA ALA A 39 1.48 20.99 12.61
C ALA A 39 0.66 21.00 11.29
N SER A 40 -0.64 20.73 11.38
CA SER A 40 -1.56 20.78 10.24
C SER A 40 -1.76 22.20 9.65
N GLN A 41 -1.38 23.23 10.39
CA GLN A 41 -1.49 24.63 9.95
C GLN A 41 -0.17 25.19 9.38
N LEU A 42 0.93 24.42 9.47
CA LEU A 42 2.22 24.80 8.93
C LEU A 42 2.15 24.97 7.41
N LYS A 43 2.82 25.99 6.91
CA LYS A 43 2.94 26.26 5.47
C LYS A 43 4.40 26.12 5.04
N LYS A 44 4.59 25.82 3.77
CA LYS A 44 5.91 25.82 3.16
C LYS A 44 6.58 27.20 3.35
N GLY A 45 7.78 27.19 3.89
CA GLY A 45 8.57 28.39 4.19
C GLY A 45 8.51 28.85 5.65
N ASP A 46 7.59 28.29 6.45
CA ASP A 46 7.56 28.57 7.89
C ASP A 46 8.83 28.04 8.56
N VAL A 47 9.29 28.73 9.58
CA VAL A 47 10.46 28.33 10.37
C VAL A 47 9.98 27.86 11.74
N VAL A 48 10.35 26.66 12.11
CA VAL A 48 9.99 26.03 13.38
C VAL A 48 11.22 25.74 14.21
N LEU A 49 11.09 25.86 15.53
CA LEU A 49 12.09 25.42 16.50
C LEU A 49 11.66 24.06 17.06
N VAL A 50 12.56 23.09 17.04
CA VAL A 50 12.35 21.75 17.60
C VAL A 50 13.50 21.44 18.55
N GLU A 51 13.16 21.07 19.78
CA GLU A 51 14.12 20.74 20.85
C GLU A 51 14.17 19.23 21.12
N ALA A 52 15.16 18.82 21.90
CA ALA A 52 15.33 17.43 22.30
C ALA A 52 14.05 16.85 22.94
N GLY A 53 13.63 15.68 22.47
CA GLY A 53 12.40 14.99 22.88
C GLY A 53 11.15 15.37 22.07
N GLU A 54 11.23 16.35 21.18
CA GLU A 54 10.11 16.77 20.35
C GLU A 54 10.12 16.09 18.99
N LEU A 55 8.92 15.94 18.42
CA LEU A 55 8.74 15.45 17.07
C LEU A 55 8.92 16.58 16.06
N ILE A 56 9.64 16.30 14.99
CA ILE A 56 9.70 17.19 13.82
C ILE A 56 8.32 17.23 13.17
N PRO A 57 7.69 18.41 13.08
CA PRO A 57 6.26 18.49 12.73
C PRO A 57 5.95 18.24 11.26
N ASN A 58 6.90 18.50 10.37
CA ASN A 58 6.75 18.28 8.91
C ASN A 58 8.12 18.20 8.25
N ASP A 59 8.16 17.78 6.98
CA ASP A 59 9.41 17.72 6.23
C ASP A 59 10.01 19.10 6.03
N GLY A 60 11.32 19.20 6.20
CA GLY A 60 11.99 20.48 6.17
C GLY A 60 13.49 20.39 5.92
N GLU A 61 14.12 21.55 5.98
CA GLU A 61 15.55 21.76 5.88
C GLU A 61 16.05 22.48 7.13
N VAL A 62 17.08 21.94 7.74
CA VAL A 62 17.74 22.58 8.89
C VAL A 62 18.46 23.83 8.43
N ILE A 63 18.11 24.98 8.99
CA ILE A 63 18.72 26.27 8.68
C ILE A 63 19.70 26.75 9.77
N GLU A 64 19.53 26.24 11.00
CA GLU A 64 20.40 26.57 12.14
C GLU A 64 20.33 25.44 13.18
N GLY A 65 21.44 25.18 13.85
CA GLY A 65 21.57 24.13 14.86
C GLY A 65 22.22 22.86 14.34
N ILE A 66 22.52 21.96 15.29
CA ILE A 66 23.01 20.61 15.05
C ILE A 66 22.40 19.71 16.11
N ALA A 67 21.83 18.58 15.69
CA ALA A 67 21.17 17.66 16.60
C ALA A 67 21.22 16.22 16.09
N SER A 68 21.12 15.26 17.01
CA SER A 68 20.87 13.87 16.67
C SER A 68 19.37 13.64 16.54
N VAL A 69 18.97 13.03 15.45
CA VAL A 69 17.56 12.74 15.12
C VAL A 69 17.37 11.24 15.02
N ASP A 70 16.38 10.72 15.74
CA ASP A 70 15.94 9.33 15.62
C ASP A 70 14.96 9.21 14.47
N GLU A 71 15.39 8.55 13.41
CA GLU A 71 14.62 8.29 12.20
C GLU A 71 14.13 6.84 12.12
N SER A 72 14.27 6.07 13.18
CA SER A 72 13.97 4.62 13.22
C SER A 72 12.54 4.29 12.80
N ALA A 73 11.58 5.16 13.13
CA ALA A 73 10.18 4.99 12.74
C ALA A 73 9.95 5.05 11.22
N ILE A 74 10.88 5.65 10.47
CA ILE A 74 10.77 5.86 9.02
C ILE A 74 11.76 4.97 8.27
N THR A 75 13.03 5.00 8.66
CA THR A 75 14.13 4.29 7.98
C THR A 75 14.34 2.87 8.49
N GLY A 76 13.83 2.55 9.68
CA GLY A 76 14.13 1.30 10.40
C GLY A 76 15.53 1.25 11.02
N GLU A 77 16.36 2.29 10.82
CA GLU A 77 17.70 2.36 11.39
C GLU A 77 17.64 2.80 12.86
N SER A 78 18.16 1.96 13.76
CA SER A 78 18.10 2.23 15.20
C SER A 78 19.11 3.29 15.68
N ALA A 79 20.12 3.61 14.88
CA ALA A 79 21.13 4.60 15.23
C ALA A 79 20.63 6.01 14.85
N PRO A 80 20.65 6.97 15.80
CA PRO A 80 20.32 8.35 15.49
C PRO A 80 21.28 8.94 14.45
N VAL A 81 20.75 9.76 13.56
CA VAL A 81 21.48 10.44 12.50
C VAL A 81 21.72 11.88 12.90
N THR A 82 22.95 12.38 12.76
CA THR A 82 23.24 13.80 12.99
C THR A 82 22.69 14.63 11.83
N ARG A 83 21.90 15.64 12.17
CA ARG A 83 21.36 16.64 11.25
C ARG A 83 21.90 18.01 11.57
N GLU A 84 22.34 18.76 10.56
CA GLU A 84 22.99 20.06 10.70
C GLU A 84 22.63 21.01 9.56
N ALA A 85 22.81 22.29 9.78
CA ALA A 85 22.56 23.31 8.76
C ALA A 85 23.59 23.24 7.63
N GLY A 86 23.10 23.17 6.41
CA GLY A 86 23.91 23.15 5.20
C GLY A 86 24.41 21.76 4.79
N GLY A 87 24.59 21.55 3.48
CA GLY A 87 25.06 20.30 2.89
C GLY A 87 24.03 19.17 2.88
N ASP A 88 24.53 17.94 2.77
CA ASP A 88 23.72 16.74 2.55
C ASP A 88 22.93 16.30 3.80
N PHE A 89 23.30 16.77 4.98
CA PHE A 89 22.68 16.42 6.26
C PHE A 89 21.61 17.41 6.74
N SER A 90 21.26 18.39 5.92
CA SER A 90 20.29 19.43 6.29
C SER A 90 18.82 18.99 6.14
N SER A 91 18.54 17.94 5.37
CA SER A 91 17.17 17.46 5.16
C SER A 91 16.66 16.69 6.37
N VAL A 92 15.44 17.00 6.84
CA VAL A 92 14.75 16.29 7.92
C VAL A 92 13.35 15.90 7.51
N THR A 93 12.87 14.78 8.06
CA THR A 93 11.57 14.21 7.75
C THR A 93 10.60 14.38 8.92
N GLY A 94 9.38 14.79 8.62
CA GLY A 94 8.32 14.92 9.61
C GLY A 94 7.99 13.58 10.28
N GLY A 95 7.74 13.62 11.60
CA GLY A 95 7.44 12.41 12.39
C GLY A 95 8.67 11.73 12.99
N THR A 96 9.89 12.23 12.73
CA THR A 96 11.11 11.81 13.41
C THR A 96 11.29 12.59 14.70
N THR A 97 12.10 12.09 15.65
CA THR A 97 12.29 12.68 16.98
C THR A 97 13.68 13.26 17.13
N VAL A 98 13.78 14.50 17.58
CA VAL A 98 15.06 15.09 17.98
C VAL A 98 15.50 14.47 19.31
N VAL A 99 16.69 13.88 19.34
CA VAL A 99 17.21 13.17 20.54
C VAL A 99 18.06 14.08 21.41
N SER A 100 18.85 14.96 20.79
CA SER A 100 19.74 15.89 21.50
C SER A 100 19.69 17.27 20.87
N ASP A 101 19.97 18.29 21.65
CA ASP A 101 20.09 19.69 21.23
C ASP A 101 18.81 20.24 20.58
N TRP A 102 18.94 21.13 19.63
CA TRP A 102 17.81 21.78 18.96
C TRP A 102 18.11 22.05 17.49
N LEU A 103 17.03 22.18 16.72
CA LEU A 103 17.08 22.50 15.28
C LEU A 103 16.09 23.62 14.96
N LYS A 104 16.53 24.59 14.15
CA LYS A 104 15.62 25.47 13.42
C LYS A 104 15.43 24.90 12.02
N ILE A 105 14.21 24.61 11.68
CA ILE A 105 13.83 23.90 10.47
C ILE A 105 12.94 24.79 9.63
N ARG A 106 13.28 24.98 8.36
CA ARG A 106 12.41 25.61 7.37
C ARG A 106 11.57 24.52 6.75
N ILE A 107 10.26 24.62 6.85
CA ILE A 107 9.31 23.67 6.27
C ILE A 107 9.37 23.72 4.74
N THR A 108 9.52 22.58 4.10
CA THR A 108 9.63 22.45 2.64
C THR A 108 8.41 21.84 1.98
N SER A 109 7.57 21.12 2.74
CA SER A 109 6.37 20.46 2.25
C SER A 109 5.09 21.20 2.67
N GLU A 110 4.06 21.14 1.82
CA GLU A 110 2.72 21.61 2.16
C GLU A 110 2.00 20.62 3.09
N PRO A 111 1.00 21.05 3.86
CA PRO A 111 0.17 20.15 4.65
C PRO A 111 -0.43 19.03 3.79
N GLY A 112 -0.32 17.79 4.24
CA GLY A 112 -0.81 16.63 3.50
C GLY A 112 0.10 16.13 2.36
N GLN A 113 1.28 16.73 2.18
CA GLN A 113 2.26 16.32 1.17
C GLN A 113 3.58 15.84 1.76
N SER A 114 3.64 15.64 3.07
CA SER A 114 4.83 15.09 3.73
C SER A 114 5.16 13.68 3.22
N PHE A 115 6.38 13.23 3.47
CA PHE A 115 6.81 11.87 3.16
C PHE A 115 5.89 10.84 3.82
N LEU A 116 5.49 11.05 5.08
CA LEU A 116 4.52 10.20 5.77
C LEU A 116 3.14 10.22 5.11
N ASP A 117 2.66 11.37 4.66
CA ASP A 117 1.37 11.46 3.95
C ASP A 117 1.39 10.66 2.65
N LYS A 118 2.50 10.74 1.91
CA LYS A 118 2.71 9.94 0.69
C LYS A 118 2.76 8.45 1.00
N MET A 119 3.46 8.03 2.05
CA MET A 119 3.48 6.63 2.48
C MET A 119 2.08 6.13 2.84
N ILE A 120 1.33 6.91 3.64
CA ILE A 120 -0.05 6.57 4.02
C ILE A 120 -0.92 6.44 2.76
N SER A 121 -0.83 7.37 1.82
CA SER A 121 -1.61 7.35 0.58
C SER A 121 -1.28 6.14 -0.30
N LEU A 122 -0.01 5.72 -0.36
CA LEU A 122 0.43 4.52 -1.07
C LEU A 122 -0.14 3.25 -0.42
N VAL A 123 -0.15 3.18 0.90
CA VAL A 123 -0.72 2.04 1.64
C VAL A 123 -2.25 2.01 1.50
N GLU A 124 -2.92 3.16 1.58
CA GLU A 124 -4.37 3.27 1.41
C GLU A 124 -4.81 3.01 -0.04
N GLY A 125 -4.02 3.46 -1.01
CA GLY A 125 -4.26 3.25 -2.43
C GLY A 125 -3.87 1.86 -2.94
N ALA A 126 -3.24 1.03 -2.11
CA ALA A 126 -2.85 -0.33 -2.44
C ALA A 126 -4.09 -1.23 -2.57
N SER A 127 -4.75 -1.15 -3.73
CA SER A 127 -5.79 -2.12 -4.08
C SER A 127 -5.14 -3.48 -4.39
N ARG A 128 -5.85 -4.58 -4.02
CA ARG A 128 -5.42 -5.93 -4.39
C ARG A 128 -5.22 -6.01 -5.90
N GLN A 129 -3.98 -6.16 -6.33
CA GLN A 129 -3.68 -6.44 -7.72
C GLN A 129 -3.95 -7.92 -7.99
N LYS A 130 -4.76 -8.19 -9.03
CA LYS A 130 -4.98 -9.56 -9.52
C LYS A 130 -3.67 -10.12 -10.07
N THR A 131 -3.45 -11.42 -9.90
CA THR A 131 -2.30 -12.08 -10.51
C THR A 131 -2.44 -12.12 -12.04
N PRO A 132 -1.33 -12.20 -12.80
CA PRO A 132 -1.39 -12.38 -14.25
C PRO A 132 -2.23 -13.60 -14.64
N ASN A 133 -2.13 -14.70 -13.90
CA ASN A 133 -2.90 -15.91 -14.11
C ASN A 133 -4.40 -15.71 -13.83
N GLU A 134 -4.76 -14.95 -12.78
CA GLU A 134 -6.15 -14.56 -12.51
C GLU A 134 -6.74 -13.74 -13.67
N ILE A 135 -5.97 -12.82 -14.24
CA ILE A 135 -6.39 -12.01 -15.38
C ILE A 135 -6.57 -12.87 -16.62
N ALA A 136 -5.61 -13.74 -16.93
CA ALA A 136 -5.65 -14.63 -18.07
C ALA A 136 -6.84 -15.59 -17.99
N LEU A 137 -7.05 -16.24 -16.85
CA LEU A 137 -8.18 -17.14 -16.63
C LEU A 137 -9.53 -16.44 -16.67
N ASN A 138 -9.63 -15.24 -16.07
CA ASN A 138 -10.86 -14.46 -16.14
C ASN A 138 -11.20 -14.05 -17.58
N THR A 139 -10.19 -13.67 -18.38
CA THR A 139 -10.36 -13.36 -19.82
C THR A 139 -10.82 -14.60 -20.58
N LEU A 140 -10.22 -15.77 -20.32
CA LEU A 140 -10.62 -17.04 -20.93
C LEU A 140 -12.06 -17.40 -20.56
N LEU A 141 -12.45 -17.27 -19.29
CA LEU A 141 -13.82 -17.52 -18.83
C LEU A 141 -14.85 -16.64 -19.55
N VAL A 142 -14.58 -15.34 -19.64
CA VAL A 142 -15.47 -14.39 -20.35
C VAL A 142 -15.57 -14.74 -21.83
N SER A 143 -14.42 -15.02 -22.47
CA SER A 143 -14.40 -15.38 -23.90
C SER A 143 -15.17 -16.66 -24.18
N LEU A 144 -14.97 -17.72 -23.39
CA LEU A 144 -15.71 -18.98 -23.51
C LEU A 144 -17.21 -18.77 -23.27
N THR A 145 -17.59 -17.97 -22.27
CA THR A 145 -19.00 -17.68 -22.00
C THR A 145 -19.69 -17.03 -23.20
N ILE A 146 -19.02 -16.06 -23.85
CA ILE A 146 -19.54 -15.39 -25.05
C ILE A 146 -19.67 -16.39 -26.20
N ILE A 147 -18.65 -17.22 -26.43
CA ILE A 147 -18.69 -18.25 -27.49
C ILE A 147 -19.83 -19.23 -27.25
N PHE A 148 -19.97 -19.74 -26.02
CA PHE A 148 -21.04 -20.70 -25.72
C PHE A 148 -22.44 -20.09 -25.78
N LEU A 149 -22.59 -18.81 -25.43
CA LEU A 149 -23.85 -18.10 -25.61
C LEU A 149 -24.24 -18.03 -27.08
N ILE A 150 -23.30 -17.68 -27.95
CA ILE A 150 -23.53 -17.64 -29.41
C ILE A 150 -23.90 -19.02 -29.93
N VAL A 151 -23.17 -20.07 -29.53
CA VAL A 151 -23.41 -21.45 -29.93
C VAL A 151 -24.80 -21.92 -29.51
N VAL A 152 -25.22 -21.67 -28.27
CA VAL A 152 -26.53 -22.10 -27.76
C VAL A 152 -27.67 -21.38 -28.48
N VAL A 153 -27.51 -20.08 -28.77
CA VAL A 153 -28.52 -19.31 -29.53
C VAL A 153 -28.62 -19.82 -30.96
N THR A 154 -27.49 -20.05 -31.63
CA THR A 154 -27.50 -20.57 -33.01
C THR A 154 -27.98 -22.01 -33.09
N LEU A 155 -27.74 -22.83 -32.04
CA LEU A 155 -28.21 -24.22 -31.98
C LEU A 155 -29.75 -24.31 -32.07
N HIS A 156 -30.47 -23.34 -31.51
CA HIS A 156 -31.93 -23.29 -31.61
C HIS A 156 -32.38 -23.14 -33.08
N CYS A 157 -31.76 -22.24 -33.83
CA CYS A 157 -32.05 -22.04 -35.25
C CYS A 157 -31.72 -23.29 -36.10
N PHE A 158 -30.62 -24.00 -35.77
CA PHE A 158 -30.25 -25.24 -36.42
C PHE A 158 -31.22 -26.38 -36.09
N ALA A 159 -31.72 -26.45 -34.87
CA ALA A 159 -32.70 -27.45 -34.44
C ALA A 159 -34.03 -27.27 -35.21
N ASP A 160 -34.48 -26.02 -35.34
CA ASP A 160 -35.70 -25.71 -36.12
C ASP A 160 -35.53 -26.05 -37.59
N TYR A 161 -34.37 -25.75 -38.20
CA TYR A 161 -34.08 -26.12 -39.58
C TYR A 161 -34.07 -27.63 -39.78
N SER A 162 -33.53 -28.40 -38.86
CA SER A 162 -33.52 -29.88 -38.92
C SER A 162 -34.80 -30.51 -38.41
N GLN A 163 -35.85 -29.73 -38.17
CA GLN A 163 -37.16 -30.17 -37.65
C GLN A 163 -37.08 -30.96 -36.33
N THR A 164 -36.03 -30.75 -35.58
CA THR A 164 -35.82 -31.36 -34.25
C THR A 164 -36.21 -30.36 -33.19
N ARG A 165 -37.18 -30.70 -32.34
CA ARG A 165 -37.62 -29.81 -31.27
C ARG A 165 -36.71 -30.01 -30.04
N ILE A 166 -35.92 -29.00 -29.73
CA ILE A 166 -35.12 -28.93 -28.50
C ILE A 166 -35.86 -28.03 -27.52
N PRO A 167 -36.26 -28.52 -26.34
CA PRO A 167 -36.93 -27.68 -25.35
C PRO A 167 -35.94 -26.65 -24.79
N ILE A 168 -36.42 -25.44 -24.49
CA ILE A 168 -35.62 -24.33 -23.96
C ILE A 168 -34.90 -24.73 -22.68
N SER A 169 -35.51 -25.58 -21.85
CA SER A 169 -34.89 -26.11 -20.65
C SER A 169 -33.58 -26.85 -20.91
N THR A 170 -33.48 -27.59 -22.02
CA THR A 170 -32.28 -28.32 -22.45
C THR A 170 -31.20 -27.33 -22.90
N LEU A 171 -31.56 -26.26 -23.62
CA LEU A 171 -30.63 -25.22 -24.04
C LEU A 171 -30.05 -24.46 -22.85
N ILE A 172 -30.88 -24.16 -21.84
CA ILE A 172 -30.41 -23.54 -20.59
C ILE A 172 -29.50 -24.48 -19.83
N ALA A 173 -29.87 -25.75 -19.70
CA ALA A 173 -29.02 -26.75 -19.03
C ALA A 173 -27.67 -26.92 -19.75
N LEU A 174 -27.67 -26.93 -21.07
CA LEU A 174 -26.47 -26.97 -21.90
C LEU A 174 -25.58 -25.75 -21.67
N LEU A 175 -26.15 -24.55 -21.66
CA LEU A 175 -25.40 -23.32 -21.39
C LEU A 175 -24.75 -23.34 -19.99
N VAL A 176 -25.48 -23.72 -18.95
CA VAL A 176 -24.98 -23.84 -17.58
C VAL A 176 -23.85 -24.88 -17.49
N CYS A 177 -23.96 -25.99 -18.17
CA CYS A 177 -22.94 -27.04 -18.21
C CYS A 177 -21.65 -26.59 -18.94
N LEU A 178 -21.81 -25.77 -19.99
CA LEU A 178 -20.68 -25.30 -20.80
C LEU A 178 -19.89 -24.18 -20.12
N ILE A 179 -20.53 -23.33 -19.30
CA ILE A 179 -19.83 -22.27 -18.57
C ILE A 179 -18.98 -22.89 -17.46
N PRO A 180 -17.64 -22.73 -17.50
CA PRO A 180 -16.75 -23.36 -16.51
C PRO A 180 -16.71 -22.55 -15.18
N THR A 181 -17.86 -22.45 -14.51
CA THR A 181 -18.02 -21.67 -13.26
C THR A 181 -17.12 -22.16 -12.12
N THR A 182 -16.77 -23.45 -12.14
CA THR A 182 -15.88 -24.07 -11.13
C THR A 182 -14.46 -23.55 -11.17
N ILE A 183 -13.96 -23.12 -12.34
CA ILE A 183 -12.58 -22.60 -12.47
C ILE A 183 -12.43 -21.28 -11.73
N GLY A 184 -13.42 -20.37 -11.82
CA GLY A 184 -13.40 -19.09 -11.11
C GLY A 184 -13.37 -19.25 -9.58
N GLY A 185 -14.15 -20.20 -9.05
CA GLY A 185 -14.14 -20.51 -7.62
C GLY A 185 -12.86 -21.22 -7.15
N LEU A 186 -12.34 -22.14 -7.97
CA LEU A 186 -11.13 -22.90 -7.67
C LEU A 186 -9.88 -21.99 -7.61
N LEU A 187 -9.79 -21.01 -8.48
CA LEU A 187 -8.65 -20.08 -8.53
C LEU A 187 -8.49 -19.31 -7.22
N SER A 188 -9.59 -18.77 -6.69
CA SER A 188 -9.57 -18.08 -5.40
C SER A 188 -9.21 -19.04 -4.24
N ALA A 189 -9.70 -20.28 -4.30
CA ALA A 189 -9.39 -21.31 -3.30
C ALA A 189 -7.91 -21.72 -3.32
N ILE A 190 -7.31 -21.85 -4.49
CA ILE A 190 -5.87 -22.17 -4.64
C ILE A 190 -5.00 -21.04 -4.06
N GLY A 191 -5.34 -19.79 -4.33
CA GLY A 191 -4.61 -18.64 -3.76
C GLY A 191 -4.65 -18.62 -2.23
N ILE A 192 -5.83 -18.91 -1.64
CA ILE A 192 -5.99 -18.99 -0.18
C ILE A 192 -5.22 -20.18 0.40
N ALA A 193 -5.30 -21.36 -0.23
CA ALA A 193 -4.59 -22.55 0.22
C ALA A 193 -3.06 -22.37 0.11
N GLY A 194 -2.58 -21.66 -0.92
CA GLY A 194 -1.18 -21.28 -1.07
C GLY A 194 -0.69 -20.42 0.09
N MET A 195 -1.45 -19.39 0.45
CA MET A 195 -1.14 -18.52 1.60
C MET A 195 -1.13 -19.28 2.93
N ASP A 196 -2.12 -20.16 3.17
CA ASP A 196 -2.18 -20.98 4.39
C ASP A 196 -0.97 -21.89 4.50
N ARG A 197 -0.55 -22.49 3.38
CA ARG A 197 0.60 -23.39 3.33
C ARG A 197 1.92 -22.67 3.69
N VAL A 198 2.12 -21.47 3.16
CA VAL A 198 3.31 -20.64 3.44
C VAL A 198 3.31 -20.17 4.89
N THR A 199 2.14 -19.81 5.44
CA THR A 199 2.00 -19.40 6.84
C THR A 199 2.42 -20.50 7.82
N ARG A 200 2.23 -21.78 7.49
CA ARG A 200 2.68 -22.90 8.32
C ARG A 200 4.22 -23.00 8.45
N PHE A 201 4.95 -22.35 7.56
CA PHE A 201 6.41 -22.22 7.60
C PHE A 201 6.86 -20.88 8.21
N ASN A 202 6.00 -20.23 9.00
CA ASN A 202 6.26 -18.93 9.62
C ASN A 202 6.52 -17.78 8.63
N VAL A 203 6.05 -17.91 7.40
CA VAL A 203 6.14 -16.86 6.38
C VAL A 203 4.77 -16.23 6.21
N ILE A 204 4.68 -14.93 6.45
CA ILE A 204 3.43 -14.16 6.27
C ILE A 204 3.44 -13.56 4.87
N ALA A 205 2.63 -14.12 3.98
CA ALA A 205 2.45 -13.57 2.64
C ALA A 205 1.37 -12.48 2.65
N MET A 206 1.67 -11.33 2.09
CA MET A 206 0.72 -10.21 2.04
C MET A 206 -0.38 -10.40 1.00
N SER A 207 -0.17 -11.25 -0.01
CA SER A 207 -1.18 -11.55 -1.04
C SER A 207 -0.89 -12.88 -1.73
N GLY A 208 -1.93 -13.49 -2.35
CA GLY A 208 -1.78 -14.65 -3.20
C GLY A 208 -0.85 -14.41 -4.39
N LYS A 209 -0.83 -13.17 -4.91
CA LYS A 209 0.10 -12.74 -5.97
C LYS A 209 1.56 -12.82 -5.53
N ALA A 210 1.85 -12.44 -4.29
CA ALA A 210 3.21 -12.52 -3.75
C ALA A 210 3.70 -13.97 -3.66
N VAL A 211 2.82 -14.89 -3.24
CA VAL A 211 3.14 -16.34 -3.18
C VAL A 211 3.42 -16.90 -4.58
N GLU A 212 2.59 -16.53 -5.57
CA GLU A 212 2.77 -16.95 -6.96
C GLU A 212 4.06 -16.36 -7.55
N ALA A 213 4.30 -15.06 -7.37
CA ALA A 213 5.50 -14.39 -7.88
C ALA A 213 6.79 -14.94 -7.25
N CYS A 214 6.78 -15.35 -5.99
CA CYS A 214 7.95 -15.96 -5.35
C CYS A 214 8.41 -17.28 -6.01
N GLY A 215 7.51 -17.98 -6.73
CA GLY A 215 7.84 -19.17 -7.48
C GLY A 215 8.65 -18.91 -8.74
N ASP A 216 8.56 -17.70 -9.29
CA ASP A 216 9.18 -17.32 -10.56
C ASP A 216 10.38 -16.37 -10.38
N VAL A 217 10.88 -16.20 -9.13
CA VAL A 217 11.99 -15.31 -8.82
C VAL A 217 13.33 -16.00 -9.06
N ASP A 218 14.11 -15.47 -10.00
CA ASP A 218 15.50 -15.91 -10.28
C ASP A 218 16.54 -15.10 -9.49
N THR A 219 16.22 -13.87 -9.14
CA THR A 219 17.13 -12.94 -8.45
C THR A 219 16.44 -12.27 -7.29
N MET A 220 17.02 -12.30 -6.10
CA MET A 220 16.50 -11.68 -4.90
C MET A 220 17.45 -10.57 -4.43
N ILE A 221 16.91 -9.39 -4.23
CA ILE A 221 17.63 -8.26 -3.62
C ILE A 221 17.18 -8.17 -2.16
N LEU A 222 18.12 -8.39 -1.24
CA LEU A 222 17.85 -8.35 0.19
C LEU A 222 18.38 -7.05 0.78
N ASP A 223 17.54 -6.36 1.54
CA ASP A 223 17.97 -5.23 2.36
C ASP A 223 18.65 -5.78 3.64
N LYS A 224 19.49 -4.95 4.27
CA LYS A 224 20.22 -5.35 5.46
C LYS A 224 19.33 -5.24 6.69
N THR A 225 18.80 -4.06 6.95
CA THR A 225 18.11 -3.73 8.21
C THR A 225 16.67 -4.21 8.19
N GLY A 226 16.28 -5.02 9.20
CA GLY A 226 14.95 -5.61 9.29
C GLY A 226 14.68 -6.76 8.31
N THR A 227 15.66 -7.15 7.47
CA THR A 227 15.55 -8.29 6.53
C THR A 227 16.58 -9.37 6.85
N ILE A 228 17.83 -8.99 7.07
CA ILE A 228 18.93 -9.90 7.39
C ILE A 228 19.33 -9.81 8.86
N THR A 229 19.25 -8.62 9.43
CA THR A 229 19.63 -8.32 10.82
C THR A 229 18.49 -7.67 11.60
#